data_3aa462df1339a959e84b3c85ef72d36e
#
_entry.id   3aa462df1339a959e84b3c85ef72d36e
#
_cell.length_a   1.000
_cell.length_b   1.000
_cell.length_c   1.000
_cell.angle_alpha   90.00
_cell.angle_beta   90.00
_cell.angle_gamma   90.00
#
_symmetry.space_group_name_H-M   'P 1'
#
loop_
_entity.id
_entity.type
_entity.pdbx_description
1 polymer ?
#
loop_
_entity_poly.entity_id
_entity_poly.type
_entity_poly.pdbx_seq_one_letter_code
_entity_poly.pdbx_strand_id
1 'polypeptide(L)'
;MAYPEIKKIDYNPALKGLAHIFPDIVYSLAQPTGTKMTIISPQIPEDSEEKYPCIVFVQGSGWTYPNMYYQIPQLSQLAVKGYVIATITHRNSLEGNPWPACFEDVKTAIRFMRAKSTEYHIDSDRIGIWGTSSGGNMALLAGLTADDPAYRTEEYADFSDRVKLVVDCFGPADLLKREARLENPTPVDLALAGGHPKENLDVFRDMSPIYKVKEGMSYPPFLLIQGNNDDPVPYEQSLMMFHKLCDCGADAQMIEVENGPHEGTFWSQELLDLIFGFIMERL
;
A
#
# COMPACT_ATOMS: atom_id res chain seq x y z
N MET A 1 -17.60 52.32 22.63
CA MET A 1 -17.51 50.84 22.49
C MET A 1 -16.05 50.47 22.38
N ALA A 2 -15.55 49.59 23.22
CA ALA A 2 -14.19 49.08 23.09
C ALA A 2 -14.17 47.97 22.01
N TYR A 3 -13.23 48.02 21.08
CA TYR A 3 -13.03 46.96 20.11
C TYR A 3 -12.45 45.73 20.81
N PRO A 4 -12.80 44.51 20.37
CA PRO A 4 -12.18 43.30 20.88
C PRO A 4 -10.67 43.28 20.57
N GLU A 5 -9.90 42.60 21.41
CA GLU A 5 -8.45 42.45 21.26
C GLU A 5 -8.11 41.70 19.98
N ILE A 6 -7.14 42.22 19.20
CA ILE A 6 -6.64 41.55 18.00
C ILE A 6 -5.61 40.51 18.42
N LYS A 7 -5.94 39.21 18.22
CA LYS A 7 -4.99 38.13 18.41
C LYS A 7 -3.91 38.17 17.31
N LYS A 8 -2.66 38.15 17.71
CA LYS A 8 -1.50 38.11 16.82
C LYS A 8 -0.87 36.73 16.88
N ILE A 9 -0.44 36.20 15.74
CA ILE A 9 0.33 34.96 15.60
C ILE A 9 1.54 35.25 14.72
N ASP A 10 2.61 34.45 14.87
CA ASP A 10 3.76 34.51 14.00
C ASP A 10 3.43 33.91 12.63
N TYR A 11 4.09 34.39 11.57
CA TYR A 11 4.00 33.76 10.25
C TYR A 11 4.78 32.46 10.22
N ASN A 12 4.47 31.55 9.24
CA ASN A 12 5.02 30.21 9.13
C ASN A 12 5.97 30.09 7.92
N PRO A 13 7.22 30.57 7.99
CA PRO A 13 8.15 30.57 6.86
C PRO A 13 8.62 29.16 6.48
N ALA A 14 8.56 28.21 7.41
CA ALA A 14 8.93 26.80 7.19
C ALA A 14 7.78 25.96 6.63
N LEU A 15 6.61 26.54 6.38
CA LEU A 15 5.40 25.89 5.87
C LEU A 15 4.96 24.63 6.68
N LYS A 16 5.38 24.53 7.95
CA LYS A 16 5.08 23.40 8.82
C LYS A 16 3.58 23.14 8.97
N GLY A 17 3.18 21.88 8.88
CA GLY A 17 1.79 21.47 9.00
C GLY A 17 0.95 21.72 7.76
N LEU A 18 1.55 22.10 6.65
CA LEU A 18 0.89 22.29 5.36
C LEU A 18 1.30 21.18 4.39
N ALA A 19 0.38 20.79 3.53
CA ALA A 19 0.61 19.82 2.46
C ALA A 19 -0.04 20.32 1.16
N HIS A 20 0.43 19.78 0.02
CA HIS A 20 -0.17 19.98 -1.29
C HIS A 20 -0.27 18.67 -2.05
N ILE A 21 -1.01 18.68 -3.17
CA ILE A 21 -1.33 17.49 -3.95
C ILE A 21 -0.84 17.71 -5.38
N PHE A 22 -0.12 16.70 -5.92
CA PHE A 22 0.15 16.55 -7.34
C PHE A 22 -0.77 15.44 -7.89
N PRO A 23 -1.87 15.79 -8.56
CA PRO A 23 -2.84 14.79 -9.03
C PRO A 23 -2.41 14.17 -10.36
N ASP A 24 -2.92 12.97 -10.65
CA ASP A 24 -2.93 12.32 -11.96
C ASP A 24 -1.56 12.17 -12.65
N ILE A 25 -0.50 11.98 -11.87
CA ILE A 25 0.84 11.74 -12.39
C ILE A 25 0.87 10.36 -13.05
N VAL A 26 1.21 10.29 -14.34
CA VAL A 26 1.41 9.01 -15.04
C VAL A 26 2.75 8.43 -14.61
N TYR A 27 2.75 7.28 -13.94
CA TYR A 27 3.97 6.62 -13.49
C TYR A 27 4.38 5.41 -14.34
N SER A 28 3.46 4.89 -15.16
CA SER A 28 3.74 3.80 -16.09
C SER A 28 2.88 3.89 -17.33
N LEU A 29 3.43 3.46 -18.48
CA LEU A 29 2.76 3.35 -19.77
C LEU A 29 2.44 1.89 -20.13
N ALA A 30 2.38 0.99 -19.16
CA ALA A 30 2.03 -0.42 -19.37
C ALA A 30 0.63 -0.64 -19.98
N GLN A 31 -0.20 0.40 -19.99
CA GLN A 31 -1.47 0.46 -20.73
C GLN A 31 -1.60 1.81 -21.47
N PRO A 32 -2.41 1.90 -22.55
CA PRO A 32 -2.49 3.11 -23.40
C PRO A 32 -2.85 4.41 -22.66
N THR A 33 -3.68 4.32 -21.62
CA THR A 33 -4.08 5.47 -20.78
C THR A 33 -3.07 5.82 -19.69
N GLY A 34 -2.06 4.97 -19.51
CA GLY A 34 -1.13 5.00 -18.38
C GLY A 34 -1.79 4.60 -17.06
N THR A 35 -0.98 4.10 -16.14
CA THR A 35 -1.37 3.99 -14.72
C THR A 35 -0.95 5.27 -14.00
N LYS A 36 -1.78 5.71 -13.05
CA LYS A 36 -1.64 7.03 -12.43
C LYS A 36 -1.44 6.94 -10.93
N MET A 37 -0.84 7.97 -10.39
CA MET A 37 -0.78 8.21 -8.95
C MET A 37 -1.13 9.65 -8.62
N THR A 38 -1.54 9.86 -7.38
CA THR A 38 -1.64 11.18 -6.77
C THR A 38 -0.62 11.24 -5.64
N ILE A 39 0.26 12.25 -5.68
CA ILE A 39 1.26 12.46 -4.64
C ILE A 39 0.75 13.56 -3.70
N ILE A 40 0.73 13.25 -2.40
CA ILE A 40 0.45 14.21 -1.32
C ILE A 40 1.79 14.45 -0.63
N SER A 41 2.26 15.68 -0.65
CA SER A 41 3.58 16.05 -0.13
C SER A 41 3.46 17.15 0.92
N PRO A 42 4.34 17.20 1.94
CA PRO A 42 4.51 18.41 2.72
C PRO A 42 4.75 19.60 1.82
N GLN A 43 4.27 20.78 2.20
CA GLN A 43 4.74 22.01 1.55
C GLN A 43 6.17 22.29 2.00
N ILE A 44 7.05 22.52 1.03
CA ILE A 44 8.47 22.65 1.22
C ILE A 44 8.88 24.05 0.74
N PRO A 45 9.68 24.82 1.49
CA PRO A 45 10.24 26.07 1.00
C PRO A 45 11.06 25.86 -0.28
N GLU A 46 11.02 26.85 -1.19
CA GLU A 46 11.57 26.72 -2.56
C GLU A 46 13.06 26.36 -2.59
N ASP A 47 13.84 26.82 -1.61
CA ASP A 47 15.29 26.57 -1.51
C ASP A 47 15.64 25.38 -0.57
N SER A 48 14.67 24.56 -0.16
CA SER A 48 14.91 23.46 0.77
C SER A 48 15.47 22.23 0.05
N GLU A 49 16.55 21.66 0.61
CA GLU A 49 17.12 20.38 0.20
C GLU A 49 16.61 19.23 1.09
N GLU A 50 15.67 19.49 1.98
CA GLU A 50 15.13 18.49 2.90
C GLU A 50 14.45 17.36 2.15
N LYS A 51 14.66 16.11 2.61
CA LYS A 51 14.07 14.92 2.04
C LYS A 51 13.21 14.20 3.07
N TYR A 52 12.08 13.68 2.61
CA TYR A 52 11.05 13.10 3.44
C TYR A 52 10.88 11.60 3.16
N PRO A 53 10.54 10.78 4.15
CA PRO A 53 10.15 9.40 3.92
C PRO A 53 8.89 9.34 3.04
N CYS A 54 8.73 8.25 2.31
CA CYS A 54 7.65 8.05 1.38
C CYS A 54 6.83 6.80 1.73
N ILE A 55 5.52 6.88 1.58
CA ILE A 55 4.60 5.73 1.61
C ILE A 55 3.92 5.60 0.25
N VAL A 56 4.08 4.45 -0.38
CA VAL A 56 3.23 4.05 -1.51
C VAL A 56 1.98 3.39 -0.95
N PHE A 57 0.82 3.99 -1.24
CA PHE A 57 -0.46 3.52 -0.75
C PHE A 57 -1.26 2.85 -1.87
N VAL A 58 -1.74 1.63 -1.62
CA VAL A 58 -2.52 0.82 -2.56
C VAL A 58 -3.92 0.59 -2.01
N GLN A 59 -4.90 1.32 -2.57
CA GLN A 59 -6.31 1.16 -2.20
C GLN A 59 -6.85 -0.20 -2.64
N GLY A 60 -7.64 -0.84 -1.78
CA GLY A 60 -8.38 -2.05 -2.10
C GLY A 60 -9.36 -1.85 -3.24
N SER A 61 -9.43 -2.82 -4.14
CA SER A 61 -10.31 -2.79 -5.31
C SER A 61 -10.73 -4.19 -5.77
N GLY A 62 -10.35 -5.24 -5.02
CA GLY A 62 -10.49 -6.62 -5.48
C GLY A 62 -9.68 -6.89 -6.77
N TRP A 63 -8.50 -6.27 -6.89
CA TRP A 63 -7.62 -6.32 -8.09
C TRP A 63 -8.26 -5.78 -9.38
N THR A 64 -9.29 -4.92 -9.24
CA THR A 64 -9.85 -4.12 -10.32
C THR A 64 -9.25 -2.70 -10.29
N TYR A 65 -9.97 -1.68 -10.76
CA TYR A 65 -9.47 -0.31 -10.77
C TYR A 65 -9.67 0.37 -9.39
N PRO A 66 -8.59 0.69 -8.63
CA PRO A 66 -8.74 1.30 -7.32
C PRO A 66 -9.13 2.78 -7.41
N ASN A 67 -9.95 3.24 -6.46
CA ASN A 67 -10.21 4.66 -6.27
C ASN A 67 -9.06 5.30 -5.46
N MET A 68 -8.05 5.81 -6.14
CA MET A 68 -6.87 6.40 -5.48
C MET A 68 -7.17 7.67 -4.69
N TYR A 69 -8.38 8.23 -4.77
CA TYR A 69 -8.77 9.43 -4.03
C TYR A 69 -9.48 9.14 -2.71
N TYR A 70 -9.92 7.89 -2.51
CA TYR A 70 -10.80 7.52 -1.38
C TYR A 70 -10.19 7.84 0.00
N GLN A 71 -8.92 7.52 0.20
CA GLN A 71 -8.22 7.70 1.49
C GLN A 71 -7.42 9.03 1.60
N ILE A 72 -7.50 9.92 0.61
CA ILE A 72 -6.73 11.18 0.63
C ILE A 72 -6.91 11.97 1.94
N PRO A 73 -8.13 12.14 2.52
CA PRO A 73 -8.29 12.87 3.77
C PRO A 73 -7.49 12.28 4.94
N GLN A 74 -7.44 10.96 5.05
CA GLN A 74 -6.70 10.24 6.09
C GLN A 74 -5.19 10.31 5.83
N LEU A 75 -4.77 10.05 4.60
CA LEU A 75 -3.38 10.07 4.17
C LEU A 75 -2.75 11.47 4.32
N SER A 76 -3.53 12.53 4.11
CA SER A 76 -3.09 13.92 4.29
C SER A 76 -2.64 14.22 5.73
N GLN A 77 -3.19 13.51 6.73
CA GLN A 77 -2.76 13.66 8.12
C GLN A 77 -1.30 13.23 8.34
N LEU A 78 -0.82 12.26 7.56
CA LEU A 78 0.58 11.83 7.59
C LEU A 78 1.46 12.79 6.78
N ALA A 79 0.95 13.32 5.66
CA ALA A 79 1.67 14.28 4.84
C ALA A 79 2.02 15.57 5.61
N VAL A 80 1.09 16.14 6.40
CA VAL A 80 1.38 17.32 7.24
C VAL A 80 2.37 17.06 8.38
N LYS A 81 2.68 15.78 8.64
CA LYS A 81 3.71 15.34 9.60
C LYS A 81 5.10 15.13 8.94
N GLY A 82 5.26 15.42 7.66
CA GLY A 82 6.53 15.34 6.95
C GLY A 82 6.73 14.02 6.18
N TYR A 83 5.68 13.45 5.62
CA TYR A 83 5.75 12.25 4.77
C TYR A 83 5.23 12.54 3.37
N VAL A 84 5.86 12.00 2.35
CA VAL A 84 5.33 11.97 0.99
C VAL A 84 4.49 10.72 0.82
N ILE A 85 3.26 10.86 0.35
CA ILE A 85 2.34 9.74 0.13
C ILE A 85 2.00 9.66 -1.35
N ALA A 86 2.20 8.49 -1.95
CA ALA A 86 1.78 8.22 -3.33
C ALA A 86 0.63 7.20 -3.33
N THR A 87 -0.60 7.65 -3.53
CA THR A 87 -1.74 6.76 -3.75
C THR A 87 -1.85 6.45 -5.24
N ILE A 88 -2.01 5.16 -5.60
CA ILE A 88 -1.82 4.68 -6.96
C ILE A 88 -3.06 4.00 -7.54
N THR A 89 -3.21 4.05 -8.87
CA THR A 89 -4.01 3.09 -9.62
C THR A 89 -3.11 1.95 -10.12
N HIS A 90 -3.69 0.86 -10.55
CA HIS A 90 -3.02 -0.24 -11.23
C HIS A 90 -3.92 -0.80 -12.33
N ARG A 91 -3.39 -1.64 -13.22
CA ARG A 91 -4.15 -2.31 -14.27
C ARG A 91 -5.30 -3.12 -13.68
N ASN A 92 -6.46 -3.03 -14.34
CA ASN A 92 -7.68 -3.71 -13.94
C ASN A 92 -7.71 -5.13 -14.54
N SER A 93 -7.84 -6.15 -13.70
CA SER A 93 -7.91 -7.55 -14.15
C SER A 93 -9.05 -7.82 -15.13
N LEU A 94 -10.21 -7.15 -14.94
CA LEU A 94 -11.38 -7.29 -15.83
C LEU A 94 -11.18 -6.69 -17.21
N GLU A 95 -10.11 -5.94 -17.45
CA GLU A 95 -9.76 -5.34 -18.74
C GLU A 95 -8.66 -6.13 -19.49
N GLY A 96 -8.58 -7.44 -19.24
CA GLY A 96 -7.64 -8.33 -19.92
C GLY A 96 -6.22 -8.26 -19.38
N ASN A 97 -6.06 -7.85 -18.13
CA ASN A 97 -4.78 -7.82 -17.43
C ASN A 97 -4.75 -8.88 -16.31
N PRO A 98 -4.49 -10.17 -16.65
CA PRO A 98 -4.40 -11.21 -15.63
C PRO A 98 -3.23 -10.97 -14.66
N TRP A 99 -3.17 -11.72 -13.58
CA TRP A 99 -2.00 -11.75 -12.71
C TRP A 99 -0.72 -12.10 -13.52
N PRO A 100 0.42 -11.43 -13.28
CA PRO A 100 0.72 -10.49 -12.18
C PRO A 100 0.58 -9.00 -12.53
N ALA A 101 -0.12 -8.61 -13.59
CA ALA A 101 -0.13 -7.27 -14.14
C ALA A 101 -0.32 -6.15 -13.08
N CYS A 102 -1.34 -6.25 -12.23
CA CYS A 102 -1.61 -5.24 -11.20
C CYS A 102 -0.48 -5.16 -10.14
N PHE A 103 0.18 -6.27 -9.85
CA PHE A 103 1.29 -6.31 -8.90
C PHE A 103 2.59 -5.75 -9.50
N GLU A 104 2.86 -6.00 -10.77
CA GLU A 104 3.95 -5.36 -11.51
C GLU A 104 3.82 -3.84 -11.46
N ASP A 105 2.59 -3.30 -11.58
CA ASP A 105 2.32 -1.86 -11.48
C ASP A 105 2.64 -1.33 -10.08
N VAL A 106 2.29 -2.04 -9.01
CA VAL A 106 2.66 -1.68 -7.62
C VAL A 106 4.19 -1.59 -7.47
N LYS A 107 4.93 -2.58 -7.96
CA LYS A 107 6.39 -2.57 -7.92
C LYS A 107 6.98 -1.45 -8.77
N THR A 108 6.39 -1.19 -9.94
CA THR A 108 6.78 -0.06 -10.80
C THR A 108 6.55 1.29 -10.12
N ALA A 109 5.44 1.45 -9.37
CA ALA A 109 5.19 2.67 -8.60
C ALA A 109 6.25 2.91 -7.51
N ILE A 110 6.68 1.86 -6.80
CA ILE A 110 7.78 1.97 -5.81
C ILE A 110 9.07 2.41 -6.49
N ARG A 111 9.43 1.82 -7.64
CA ARG A 111 10.61 2.19 -8.43
C ARG A 111 10.50 3.62 -8.96
N PHE A 112 9.32 4.04 -9.44
CA PHE A 112 9.06 5.42 -9.87
C PHE A 112 9.34 6.41 -8.74
N MET A 113 8.80 6.19 -7.53
CA MET A 113 9.01 7.10 -6.39
C MET A 113 10.49 7.17 -6.01
N ARG A 114 11.24 6.08 -6.13
CA ARG A 114 12.69 6.06 -5.92
C ARG A 114 13.44 6.79 -7.03
N ALA A 115 13.07 6.59 -8.29
CA ALA A 115 13.68 7.26 -9.45
C ALA A 115 13.43 8.78 -9.43
N LYS A 116 12.27 9.20 -8.95
CA LYS A 116 11.83 10.60 -8.85
C LYS A 116 12.10 11.24 -7.49
N SER A 117 12.96 10.63 -6.69
CA SER A 117 13.23 11.06 -5.32
C SER A 117 13.70 12.53 -5.21
N THR A 118 14.47 13.03 -6.17
CA THR A 118 14.89 14.43 -6.21
C THR A 118 13.73 15.36 -6.55
N GLU A 119 12.88 14.97 -7.50
CA GLU A 119 11.75 15.78 -7.97
C GLU A 119 10.68 15.99 -6.89
N TYR A 120 10.44 14.97 -6.05
CA TYR A 120 9.43 15.00 -4.99
C TYR A 120 10.01 15.07 -3.59
N HIS A 121 11.29 15.44 -3.43
CA HIS A 121 11.98 15.54 -2.14
C HIS A 121 11.88 14.29 -1.27
N ILE A 122 12.04 13.12 -1.88
CA ILE A 122 11.94 11.82 -1.20
C ILE A 122 13.34 11.36 -0.76
N ASP A 123 13.42 10.81 0.45
CA ASP A 123 14.53 9.98 0.85
C ASP A 123 14.36 8.58 0.24
N SER A 124 15.14 8.28 -0.79
CA SER A 124 15.05 7.02 -1.55
C SER A 124 15.30 5.77 -0.72
N ASP A 125 15.93 5.91 0.45
CA ASP A 125 16.19 4.81 1.38
C ASP A 125 15.07 4.61 2.40
N ARG A 126 14.12 5.55 2.49
CA ARG A 126 12.99 5.52 3.41
C ARG A 126 11.65 5.46 2.66
N ILE A 127 11.42 4.37 1.92
CA ILE A 127 10.16 4.11 1.22
C ILE A 127 9.48 2.92 1.88
N GLY A 128 8.26 3.09 2.35
CA GLY A 128 7.37 2.05 2.85
C GLY A 128 6.18 1.81 1.92
N ILE A 129 5.43 0.75 2.20
CA ILE A 129 4.17 0.45 1.49
C ILE A 129 3.04 0.23 2.49
N TRP A 130 1.86 0.74 2.15
CA TRP A 130 0.63 0.52 2.90
C TRP A 130 -0.50 0.16 1.92
N GLY A 131 -1.24 -0.89 2.21
CA GLY A 131 -2.36 -1.31 1.38
C GLY A 131 -3.56 -1.78 2.17
N THR A 132 -4.73 -1.77 1.50
CA THR A 132 -6.01 -2.24 2.05
C THR A 132 -6.59 -3.34 1.16
N SER A 133 -7.19 -4.40 1.72
CA SER A 133 -7.84 -5.49 0.97
C SER A 133 -6.89 -6.11 -0.08
N SER A 134 -7.27 -6.11 -1.37
CA SER A 134 -6.36 -6.51 -2.47
C SER A 134 -5.07 -5.70 -2.53
N GLY A 135 -5.11 -4.42 -2.13
CA GLY A 135 -3.91 -3.58 -1.97
C GLY A 135 -3.04 -4.03 -0.80
N GLY A 136 -3.65 -4.48 0.31
CA GLY A 136 -2.96 -5.10 1.45
C GLY A 136 -2.25 -6.38 1.05
N ASN A 137 -2.91 -7.26 0.31
CA ASN A 137 -2.30 -8.45 -0.30
C ASN A 137 -1.05 -8.08 -1.12
N MET A 138 -1.16 -7.08 -2.02
CA MET A 138 -0.04 -6.62 -2.85
C MET A 138 1.06 -5.94 -2.02
N ALA A 139 0.71 -5.26 -0.92
CA ALA A 139 1.69 -4.68 0.01
C ALA A 139 2.50 -5.78 0.72
N LEU A 140 1.85 -6.84 1.21
CA LEU A 140 2.52 -8.02 1.78
C LEU A 140 3.47 -8.65 0.76
N LEU A 141 2.98 -8.89 -0.47
CA LEU A 141 3.81 -9.44 -1.55
C LEU A 141 5.01 -8.55 -1.88
N ALA A 142 4.85 -7.22 -1.92
CA ALA A 142 5.94 -6.29 -2.19
C ALA A 142 7.05 -6.38 -1.12
N GLY A 143 6.68 -6.48 0.16
CA GLY A 143 7.63 -6.67 1.26
C GLY A 143 8.38 -8.00 1.21
N LEU A 144 7.73 -9.06 0.70
CA LEU A 144 8.26 -10.42 0.67
C LEU A 144 9.06 -10.77 -0.59
N THR A 145 8.86 -10.01 -1.68
CA THR A 145 9.45 -10.30 -3.00
C THR A 145 10.28 -9.14 -3.55
N ALA A 146 11.00 -8.44 -2.65
CA ALA A 146 11.83 -7.32 -3.05
C ALA A 146 12.85 -7.73 -4.13
N ASP A 147 12.89 -6.94 -5.21
CA ASP A 147 13.80 -7.12 -6.37
C ASP A 147 13.65 -8.48 -7.08
N ASP A 148 12.52 -9.18 -6.89
CA ASP A 148 12.26 -10.45 -7.58
C ASP A 148 12.08 -10.20 -9.08
N PRO A 149 12.92 -10.82 -9.94
CA PRO A 149 12.84 -10.65 -11.39
C PRO A 149 11.53 -11.13 -12.01
N ALA A 150 10.78 -12.02 -11.34
CA ALA A 150 9.50 -12.52 -11.82
C ALA A 150 8.43 -11.42 -11.98
N TYR A 151 8.57 -10.31 -11.25
CA TYR A 151 7.63 -9.18 -11.27
C TYR A 151 8.28 -7.88 -11.75
N ARG A 152 9.44 -7.97 -12.39
CA ARG A 152 10.19 -6.80 -12.84
C ARG A 152 9.73 -6.38 -14.23
N THR A 153 9.38 -5.11 -14.39
CA THR A 153 9.12 -4.48 -15.68
C THR A 153 10.36 -3.73 -16.16
N GLU A 154 10.40 -3.33 -17.43
CA GLU A 154 11.48 -2.51 -17.99
C GLU A 154 11.48 -1.07 -17.44
N GLU A 155 10.30 -0.56 -17.04
CA GLU A 155 10.17 0.80 -16.50
C GLU A 155 10.88 0.92 -15.15
N TYR A 156 11.79 1.89 -15.06
CA TYR A 156 12.63 2.15 -13.88
C TYR A 156 13.42 0.92 -13.40
N ALA A 157 13.85 0.06 -14.33
CA ALA A 157 14.51 -1.21 -14.03
C ALA A 157 15.83 -1.06 -13.26
N ASP A 158 16.49 0.12 -13.34
CA ASP A 158 17.72 0.41 -12.59
C ASP A 158 17.49 0.70 -11.09
N PHE A 159 16.22 0.83 -10.67
CA PHE A 159 15.84 1.12 -9.30
C PHE A 159 15.27 -0.11 -8.61
N SER A 160 15.57 -0.24 -7.30
CA SER A 160 15.01 -1.29 -6.46
C SER A 160 13.55 -1.02 -6.11
N ASP A 161 12.74 -2.08 -5.99
CA ASP A 161 11.38 -2.00 -5.43
C ASP A 161 11.33 -2.39 -3.94
N ARG A 162 12.48 -2.47 -3.27
CA ARG A 162 12.58 -2.78 -1.83
C ARG A 162 11.90 -1.69 -0.99
N VAL A 163 11.14 -2.13 0.01
CA VAL A 163 10.47 -1.24 0.98
C VAL A 163 11.05 -1.45 2.39
N LYS A 164 10.97 -0.42 3.23
CA LYS A 164 11.48 -0.40 4.61
C LYS A 164 10.46 -0.85 5.65
N LEU A 165 9.18 -0.81 5.33
CA LEU A 165 8.09 -1.35 6.14
C LEU A 165 6.88 -1.70 5.27
N VAL A 166 6.01 -2.53 5.82
CA VAL A 166 4.72 -2.92 5.23
C VAL A 166 3.62 -2.69 6.23
N VAL A 167 2.55 -2.01 5.81
CA VAL A 167 1.28 -1.96 6.52
C VAL A 167 0.24 -2.66 5.67
N ASP A 168 -0.37 -3.70 6.22
CA ASP A 168 -1.45 -4.46 5.62
C ASP A 168 -2.74 -4.27 6.42
N CYS A 169 -3.77 -3.74 5.79
CA CYS A 169 -5.10 -3.71 6.34
C CYS A 169 -5.98 -4.74 5.60
N PHE A 170 -6.38 -5.76 6.31
CA PHE A 170 -7.31 -6.82 5.85
C PHE A 170 -7.00 -7.40 4.46
N GLY A 171 -5.73 -7.58 4.13
CA GLY A 171 -5.29 -8.23 2.90
C GLY A 171 -5.42 -9.76 2.97
N PRO A 172 -5.96 -10.43 1.95
CA PRO A 172 -5.98 -11.89 1.94
C PRO A 172 -4.55 -12.46 1.80
N ALA A 173 -4.19 -13.40 2.69
CA ALA A 173 -2.85 -14.00 2.76
C ALA A 173 -2.74 -15.35 2.05
N ASP A 174 -3.82 -16.12 2.02
CA ASP A 174 -3.89 -17.43 1.36
C ASP A 174 -5.17 -17.54 0.52
N LEU A 175 -5.03 -17.36 -0.79
CA LEU A 175 -6.16 -17.42 -1.70
C LEU A 175 -6.59 -18.87 -1.99
N LEU A 176 -5.73 -19.86 -1.75
CA LEU A 176 -6.07 -21.29 -1.91
C LEU A 176 -7.02 -21.77 -0.79
N LYS A 177 -7.00 -21.13 0.38
CA LYS A 177 -7.95 -21.39 1.48
C LYS A 177 -9.32 -20.71 1.31
N ARG A 178 -9.57 -20.07 0.18
CA ARG A 178 -10.86 -19.49 -0.17
C ARG A 178 -11.66 -20.45 -1.05
N GLU A 179 -11.89 -21.68 -0.57
CA GLU A 179 -12.48 -22.78 -1.31
C GLU A 179 -13.79 -22.42 -2.02
N ALA A 180 -14.68 -21.66 -1.35
CA ALA A 180 -15.94 -21.22 -1.97
C ALA A 180 -15.73 -20.40 -3.25
N ARG A 181 -14.67 -19.59 -3.32
CA ARG A 181 -14.30 -18.82 -4.52
C ARG A 181 -13.61 -19.66 -5.59
N LEU A 182 -12.88 -20.70 -5.19
CA LEU A 182 -12.31 -21.65 -6.14
C LEU A 182 -13.41 -22.53 -6.77
N GLU A 183 -14.46 -22.85 -6.00
CA GLU A 183 -15.62 -23.62 -6.49
C GLU A 183 -16.56 -22.77 -7.35
N ASN A 184 -16.86 -21.56 -6.91
CA ASN A 184 -17.79 -20.62 -7.55
C ASN A 184 -17.07 -19.29 -7.81
N PRO A 185 -16.19 -19.25 -8.83
CA PRO A 185 -15.35 -18.07 -9.06
C PRO A 185 -16.17 -16.86 -9.53
N THR A 186 -15.78 -15.70 -9.04
CA THR A 186 -16.28 -14.41 -9.53
C THR A 186 -15.64 -14.09 -10.89
N PRO A 187 -16.19 -13.11 -11.64
CA PRO A 187 -15.54 -12.63 -12.87
C PRO A 187 -14.10 -12.18 -12.66
N VAL A 188 -13.79 -11.62 -11.48
CA VAL A 188 -12.41 -11.20 -11.12
C VAL A 188 -11.50 -12.41 -10.96
N ASP A 189 -11.96 -13.47 -10.30
CA ASP A 189 -11.16 -14.69 -10.13
C ASP A 189 -10.82 -15.33 -11.46
N LEU A 190 -11.80 -15.37 -12.39
CA LEU A 190 -11.61 -15.86 -13.76
C LEU A 190 -10.61 -14.99 -14.53
N ALA A 191 -10.71 -13.66 -14.39
CA ALA A 191 -9.84 -12.71 -15.08
C ALA A 191 -8.39 -12.80 -14.56
N LEU A 192 -8.20 -12.87 -13.24
CA LEU A 192 -6.88 -13.00 -12.61
C LEU A 192 -6.19 -14.30 -13.02
N ALA A 193 -6.93 -15.40 -13.04
CA ALA A 193 -6.40 -16.70 -13.42
C ALA A 193 -6.16 -16.87 -14.93
N GLY A 194 -6.73 -15.99 -15.77
CA GLY A 194 -6.78 -16.18 -17.20
C GLY A 194 -7.62 -17.41 -17.62
N GLY A 195 -8.55 -17.86 -16.75
CA GLY A 195 -9.40 -19.01 -16.92
C GLY A 195 -10.00 -19.49 -15.59
N HIS A 196 -10.44 -20.75 -15.50
CA HIS A 196 -11.01 -21.26 -14.26
C HIS A 196 -9.94 -21.42 -13.17
N PRO A 197 -10.14 -20.89 -11.94
CA PRO A 197 -9.19 -20.97 -10.83
C PRO A 197 -8.66 -22.37 -10.52
N LYS A 198 -9.51 -23.40 -10.56
CA LYS A 198 -9.11 -24.80 -10.31
C LYS A 198 -8.12 -25.35 -11.33
N GLU A 199 -8.10 -24.81 -12.54
CA GLU A 199 -7.17 -25.19 -13.60
C GLU A 199 -5.87 -24.37 -13.52
N ASN A 200 -5.85 -23.30 -12.71
CA ASN A 200 -4.78 -22.32 -12.60
C ASN A 200 -4.39 -22.05 -11.13
N LEU A 201 -4.35 -23.07 -10.29
CA LEU A 201 -4.06 -22.93 -8.85
C LEU A 201 -2.69 -22.29 -8.57
N ASP A 202 -1.72 -22.45 -9.48
CA ASP A 202 -0.40 -21.84 -9.35
C ASP A 202 -0.47 -20.30 -9.36
N VAL A 203 -1.42 -19.71 -10.09
CA VAL A 203 -1.67 -18.25 -10.06
C VAL A 203 -2.11 -17.84 -8.66
N PHE A 204 -3.09 -18.53 -8.07
CA PHE A 204 -3.57 -18.21 -6.72
C PHE A 204 -2.52 -18.48 -5.63
N ARG A 205 -1.68 -19.49 -5.83
CA ARG A 205 -0.51 -19.72 -4.97
C ARG A 205 0.47 -18.57 -5.07
N ASP A 206 0.75 -18.08 -6.28
CA ASP A 206 1.65 -16.95 -6.53
C ASP A 206 1.13 -15.65 -5.93
N MET A 207 -0.18 -15.42 -5.99
CA MET A 207 -0.89 -14.30 -5.36
C MET A 207 -0.96 -14.39 -3.83
N SER A 208 -0.60 -15.51 -3.22
CA SER A 208 -0.74 -15.74 -1.77
C SER A 208 0.57 -15.45 -1.04
N PRO A 209 0.68 -14.33 -0.30
CA PRO A 209 1.91 -13.93 0.39
C PRO A 209 2.41 -14.97 1.39
N ILE A 210 1.54 -15.77 1.99
CA ILE A 210 1.93 -16.81 2.95
C ILE A 210 2.94 -17.83 2.37
N TYR A 211 2.90 -18.10 1.06
CA TYR A 211 3.84 -19.00 0.39
C TYR A 211 5.16 -18.32 -0.01
N LYS A 212 5.25 -17.00 0.13
CA LYS A 212 6.48 -16.24 -0.13
C LYS A 212 7.37 -16.12 1.11
N VAL A 213 6.83 -16.37 2.31
CA VAL A 213 7.60 -16.34 3.57
C VAL A 213 8.52 -17.55 3.65
N LYS A 214 9.83 -17.30 3.78
CA LYS A 214 10.88 -18.32 3.84
C LYS A 214 11.75 -18.12 5.08
N GLU A 215 12.18 -19.20 5.70
CA GLU A 215 13.14 -19.15 6.81
C GLU A 215 14.49 -18.58 6.37
N GLY A 216 15.15 -17.85 7.28
CA GLY A 216 16.49 -17.30 7.05
C GLY A 216 16.54 -16.09 6.13
N MET A 217 15.40 -15.60 5.65
CA MET A 217 15.32 -14.35 4.88
C MET A 217 15.16 -13.15 5.80
N SER A 218 15.74 -12.03 5.40
CA SER A 218 15.52 -10.74 6.08
C SER A 218 14.38 -9.99 5.40
N TYR A 219 13.35 -9.68 6.17
CA TYR A 219 12.18 -8.95 5.73
C TYR A 219 12.09 -7.57 6.39
N PRO A 220 11.37 -6.61 5.79
CA PRO A 220 11.00 -5.38 6.48
C PRO A 220 10.05 -5.68 7.66
N PRO A 221 9.90 -4.78 8.64
CA PRO A 221 8.85 -4.89 9.64
C PRO A 221 7.46 -4.82 9.01
N PHE A 222 6.53 -5.62 9.55
CA PHE A 222 5.13 -5.72 9.12
C PHE A 222 4.18 -5.26 10.22
N LEU A 223 3.17 -4.49 9.84
CA LEU A 223 1.98 -4.24 10.66
C LEU A 223 0.77 -4.82 9.91
N LEU A 224 0.12 -5.82 10.50
CA LEU A 224 -1.12 -6.41 9.98
C LEU A 224 -2.29 -5.90 10.81
N ILE A 225 -3.39 -5.53 10.17
CA ILE A 225 -4.57 -5.00 10.83
C ILE A 225 -5.81 -5.65 10.25
N GLN A 226 -6.65 -6.25 11.11
CA GLN A 226 -7.83 -6.99 10.65
C GLN A 226 -9.00 -6.79 11.60
N GLY A 227 -10.19 -6.59 11.04
CA GLY A 227 -11.44 -6.64 11.77
C GLY A 227 -11.87 -8.09 12.03
N ASN A 228 -12.33 -8.42 13.24
CA ASN A 228 -12.77 -9.79 13.54
C ASN A 228 -14.22 -10.08 13.09
N ASN A 229 -14.90 -9.09 12.47
CA ASN A 229 -16.21 -9.25 11.84
C ASN A 229 -16.14 -8.93 10.33
N ASP A 230 -15.01 -9.20 9.72
CA ASP A 230 -14.77 -9.02 8.28
C ASP A 230 -15.27 -10.27 7.53
N ASP A 231 -16.32 -10.10 6.69
CA ASP A 231 -16.93 -11.18 5.90
C ASP A 231 -16.20 -11.40 4.55
N PRO A 232 -15.87 -10.36 3.77
CA PRO A 232 -15.12 -10.54 2.51
C PRO A 232 -13.72 -11.18 2.67
N VAL A 233 -12.99 -10.82 3.75
CA VAL A 233 -11.67 -11.40 4.07
C VAL A 233 -11.67 -11.84 5.53
N PRO A 234 -11.86 -13.15 5.79
CA PRO A 234 -11.93 -13.65 7.16
C PRO A 234 -10.70 -13.32 8.00
N TYR A 235 -10.90 -13.03 9.29
CA TYR A 235 -9.85 -12.67 10.27
C TYR A 235 -8.66 -13.64 10.27
N GLU A 236 -8.92 -14.92 10.03
CA GLU A 236 -7.92 -15.98 9.97
C GLU A 236 -6.86 -15.73 8.88
N GLN A 237 -7.17 -14.93 7.84
CA GLN A 237 -6.21 -14.59 6.79
C GLN A 237 -5.03 -13.80 7.35
N SER A 238 -5.30 -12.73 8.11
CA SER A 238 -4.24 -11.95 8.75
C SER A 238 -3.59 -12.70 9.91
N LEU A 239 -4.37 -13.46 10.69
CA LEU A 239 -3.85 -14.23 11.82
C LEU A 239 -2.83 -15.29 11.36
N MET A 240 -3.16 -16.07 10.30
CA MET A 240 -2.22 -17.07 9.77
C MET A 240 -0.96 -16.44 9.17
N MET A 241 -1.11 -15.27 8.54
CA MET A 241 0.04 -14.54 7.98
C MET A 241 0.95 -14.02 9.09
N PHE A 242 0.37 -13.43 10.13
CA PHE A 242 1.10 -12.97 11.32
C PHE A 242 1.90 -14.09 11.97
N HIS A 243 1.27 -15.24 12.25
CA HIS A 243 1.96 -16.40 12.80
C HIS A 243 3.10 -16.86 11.88
N LYS A 244 2.85 -16.96 10.59
CA LYS A 244 3.87 -17.38 9.62
C LYS A 244 5.08 -16.44 9.59
N LEU A 245 4.88 -15.14 9.68
CA LEU A 245 5.95 -14.14 9.76
C LEU A 245 6.74 -14.31 11.07
N CYS A 246 6.05 -14.42 12.21
CA CYS A 246 6.69 -14.63 13.51
C CYS A 246 7.50 -15.92 13.56
N ASP A 247 6.95 -17.04 13.07
CA ASP A 247 7.61 -18.34 13.04
C ASP A 247 8.91 -18.32 12.20
N CYS A 248 8.97 -17.44 11.20
CA CYS A 248 10.17 -17.23 10.37
C CYS A 248 11.09 -16.12 10.90
N GLY A 249 10.80 -15.55 12.09
CA GLY A 249 11.64 -14.54 12.74
C GLY A 249 11.52 -13.14 12.16
N ALA A 250 10.48 -12.85 11.39
CA ALA A 250 10.22 -11.48 10.91
C ALA A 250 9.69 -10.58 12.05
N ASP A 251 10.06 -9.28 12.01
CA ASP A 251 9.44 -8.27 12.88
C ASP A 251 8.00 -8.01 12.39
N ALA A 252 7.03 -8.60 13.08
CA ALA A 252 5.62 -8.48 12.75
C ALA A 252 4.80 -8.08 13.97
N GLN A 253 3.84 -7.17 13.75
CA GLN A 253 2.84 -6.76 14.74
C GLN A 253 1.46 -6.97 14.13
N MET A 254 0.46 -7.25 14.98
CA MET A 254 -0.92 -7.39 14.56
C MET A 254 -1.84 -6.57 15.46
N ILE A 255 -2.78 -5.86 14.85
CA ILE A 255 -3.87 -5.16 15.51
C ILE A 255 -5.19 -5.81 15.11
N GLU A 256 -5.97 -6.24 16.09
CA GLU A 256 -7.34 -6.67 15.91
C GLU A 256 -8.27 -5.49 16.14
N VAL A 257 -9.16 -5.21 15.17
CA VAL A 257 -10.24 -4.25 15.34
C VAL A 257 -11.49 -5.02 15.78
N GLU A 258 -11.85 -4.89 17.03
CA GLU A 258 -12.97 -5.64 17.62
C GLU A 258 -14.30 -5.27 16.97
N ASN A 259 -15.06 -6.26 16.51
CA ASN A 259 -16.29 -6.12 15.70
C ASN A 259 -16.10 -5.31 14.41
N GLY A 260 -14.85 -5.09 13.97
CA GLY A 260 -14.52 -4.34 12.77
C GLY A 260 -14.94 -5.08 11.49
N PRO A 261 -15.70 -4.43 10.59
CA PRO A 261 -15.99 -4.97 9.26
C PRO A 261 -14.83 -4.73 8.29
N HIS A 262 -15.00 -5.12 7.01
CA HIS A 262 -13.99 -4.97 5.97
C HIS A 262 -13.59 -3.52 5.64
N GLU A 263 -14.46 -2.56 5.81
CA GLU A 263 -14.27 -1.14 5.48
C GLU A 263 -15.25 -0.26 6.30
N GLY A 264 -15.31 1.02 6.03
CA GLY A 264 -16.26 1.95 6.66
C GLY A 264 -15.98 2.14 8.14
N THR A 265 -16.77 1.51 9.02
CA THR A 265 -16.63 1.64 10.48
C THR A 265 -15.41 0.89 11.05
N PHE A 266 -14.63 0.20 10.23
CA PHE A 266 -13.30 -0.30 10.57
C PHE A 266 -12.36 0.84 10.95
N TRP A 267 -12.46 1.98 10.27
CA TRP A 267 -11.56 3.12 10.45
C TRP A 267 -11.96 3.98 11.64
N SER A 268 -10.98 4.31 12.46
CA SER A 268 -11.08 5.29 13.56
C SER A 268 -9.83 6.15 13.60
N GLN A 269 -9.90 7.31 14.27
CA GLN A 269 -8.70 8.14 14.47
C GLN A 269 -7.67 7.41 15.32
N GLU A 270 -8.09 6.64 16.33
CA GLU A 270 -7.22 5.82 17.16
C GLU A 270 -6.43 4.82 16.33
N LEU A 271 -7.10 4.10 15.39
CA LEU A 271 -6.43 3.17 14.50
C LEU A 271 -5.43 3.87 13.57
N LEU A 272 -5.81 5.03 13.01
CA LEU A 272 -4.90 5.82 12.18
C LEU A 272 -3.67 6.28 12.96
N ASP A 273 -3.84 6.71 14.21
CA ASP A 273 -2.74 7.13 15.09
C ASP A 273 -1.78 5.97 15.40
N LEU A 274 -2.29 4.74 15.58
CA LEU A 274 -1.46 3.53 15.73
C LEU A 274 -0.67 3.21 14.45
N ILE A 275 -1.31 3.30 13.28
CA ILE A 275 -0.64 3.12 11.98
C ILE A 275 0.45 4.18 11.79
N PHE A 276 0.13 5.44 12.05
CA PHE A 276 1.11 6.52 11.91
C PHE A 276 2.26 6.36 12.91
N GLY A 277 1.98 5.95 14.14
CA GLY A 277 3.01 5.61 15.14
C GLY A 277 3.98 4.56 14.62
N PHE A 278 3.47 3.44 14.10
CA PHE A 278 4.28 2.38 13.50
C PHE A 278 5.16 2.89 12.34
N ILE A 279 4.59 3.70 11.44
CA ILE A 279 5.33 4.29 10.32
C ILE A 279 6.42 5.24 10.82
N MET A 280 6.09 6.14 11.74
CA MET A 280 7.01 7.18 12.25
C MET A 280 8.17 6.61 13.06
N GLU A 281 8.01 5.45 13.69
CA GLU A 281 9.07 4.77 14.42
C GLU A 281 10.08 4.05 13.50
N ARG A 282 9.72 3.76 12.25
CA ARG A 282 10.46 2.86 11.36
C ARG A 282 10.93 3.51 10.04
N LEU A 283 10.40 4.67 9.70
CA LEU A 283 10.82 5.54 8.60
C LEU A 283 11.27 6.92 9.13
#